data_ae897e7172b4c4b35b415463df6a5370
#
_entry.id   ae897e7172b4c4b35b415463df6a5370
#
_cell.length_a   1.000
_cell.length_b   1.000
_cell.length_c   1.000
_cell.angle_alpha   90.00
_cell.angle_beta   90.00
_cell.angle_gamma   90.00
#
_symmetry.space_group_name_H-M   'P 1'
#
loop_
_entity.id
_entity.type
_entity.pdbx_description
1 polymer ?
#
loop_
_entity_poly.entity_id
_entity_poly.type
_entity_poly.pdbx_seq_one_letter_code
_entity_poly.pdbx_strand_id
1 'polypeptide(L)'
;DCSSRGLGDVYKRQVYDATGKVVLPGIIDTQVHFREPGSTDAEDLESGSRAAVLGGVTSLFEMPNTNPPTANLIEFEKKLKAAKNRMHSNYAFYFGATPQNTEQLAQLKNVEGCCGVKLFAGSSTGNLLVDKEADIEKVISSSDRIVSIHSEDEDIIKLRKKFIRQGDVRSHPDWRNVECAISSTRRVVKIAERYDKRIHVLHVTTKEEVDFLAMHKKNVTFETTPQHLTLYAPDCYDKLGTYAQMNPPLRLSLI
;
A
#
# COMPACT_ATOMS: atom_id res chain seq x y z
N ASP A 1 18.48 -24.99 -17.85
CA ASP A 1 19.71 -24.70 -18.60
C ASP A 1 19.72 -23.27 -19.12
N CYS A 2 20.61 -22.45 -18.58
CA CYS A 2 20.78 -21.04 -18.96
C CYS A 2 21.88 -20.86 -20.03
N SER A 3 21.90 -21.69 -21.04
CA SER A 3 23.01 -21.75 -22.01
C SER A 3 22.94 -20.75 -23.19
N SER A 4 21.90 -19.91 -23.30
CA SER A 4 21.78 -18.95 -24.41
C SER A 4 22.34 -17.57 -24.06
N ARG A 5 23.69 -17.42 -24.00
CA ARG A 5 24.29 -16.11 -23.69
C ARG A 5 25.44 -15.78 -24.61
N GLY A 6 25.42 -14.54 -25.12
CA GLY A 6 26.42 -14.03 -26.04
C GLY A 6 27.85 -14.06 -25.52
N LEU A 7 28.79 -14.21 -26.43
CA LEU A 7 30.23 -14.39 -26.20
C LEU A 7 30.94 -13.22 -25.45
N GLY A 8 30.27 -12.09 -25.20
CA GLY A 8 30.88 -10.91 -24.57
C GLY A 8 31.03 -10.96 -23.06
N ASP A 9 30.34 -11.89 -22.37
CA ASP A 9 30.23 -11.87 -20.89
C ASP A 9 31.06 -12.94 -20.18
N VAL A 10 31.85 -13.73 -20.88
CA VAL A 10 32.54 -14.89 -20.32
C VAL A 10 33.57 -14.50 -19.24
N TYR A 11 34.17 -13.31 -19.34
CA TYR A 11 35.22 -12.85 -18.40
C TYR A 11 34.72 -12.13 -17.14
N LYS A 12 33.41 -11.89 -17.01
CA LYS A 12 32.82 -11.16 -15.86
C LYS A 12 31.89 -12.01 -15.01
N ARG A 13 31.75 -13.30 -15.28
CA ARG A 13 30.84 -14.16 -14.51
C ARG A 13 31.44 -14.51 -13.15
N GLN A 14 30.78 -14.06 -12.12
CA GLN A 14 30.96 -14.63 -10.78
C GLN A 14 30.11 -15.89 -10.65
N VAL A 15 30.70 -16.95 -10.16
CA VAL A 15 30.03 -18.18 -9.79
C VAL A 15 29.79 -18.11 -8.28
N TYR A 16 28.53 -18.14 -7.87
CA TYR A 16 28.15 -18.20 -6.46
C TYR A 16 27.76 -19.64 -6.12
N ASP A 17 28.50 -20.27 -5.20
CA ASP A 17 28.15 -21.59 -4.69
C ASP A 17 26.93 -21.48 -3.77
N ALA A 18 25.79 -22.00 -4.20
CA ALA A 18 24.53 -22.03 -3.47
C ALA A 18 24.24 -23.43 -2.89
N THR A 19 25.25 -24.31 -2.78
CA THR A 19 25.06 -25.64 -2.19
C THR A 19 24.44 -25.55 -0.80
N GLY A 20 23.35 -26.28 -0.56
CA GLY A 20 22.60 -26.27 0.69
C GLY A 20 21.73 -25.03 0.92
N LYS A 21 21.60 -24.12 -0.05
CA LYS A 21 20.73 -22.94 0.01
C LYS A 21 19.52 -23.09 -0.89
N VAL A 22 18.44 -22.42 -0.56
CA VAL A 22 17.26 -22.24 -1.43
C VAL A 22 17.37 -20.89 -2.11
N VAL A 23 17.38 -20.87 -3.44
CA VAL A 23 17.40 -19.65 -4.23
C VAL A 23 15.96 -19.30 -4.62
N LEU A 24 15.50 -18.11 -4.21
CA LEU A 24 14.16 -17.60 -4.50
C LEU A 24 14.27 -16.32 -5.33
N PRO A 25 13.22 -15.98 -6.12
CA PRO A 25 13.08 -14.64 -6.65
C PRO A 25 13.08 -13.60 -5.54
N GLY A 26 13.62 -12.40 -5.81
CA GLY A 26 13.56 -11.29 -4.87
C GLY A 26 12.09 -10.91 -4.55
N ILE A 27 11.82 -10.60 -3.29
CA ILE A 27 10.49 -10.20 -2.84
C ILE A 27 10.15 -8.82 -3.43
N ILE A 28 8.89 -8.63 -3.78
CA ILE A 28 8.31 -7.35 -4.18
C ILE A 28 7.41 -6.89 -3.05
N ASP A 29 7.74 -5.75 -2.42
CA ASP A 29 6.86 -5.08 -1.46
C ASP A 29 6.05 -4.01 -2.19
N THR A 30 4.75 -4.23 -2.27
CA THR A 30 3.82 -3.38 -3.02
C THR A 30 3.32 -2.18 -2.21
N GLN A 31 3.74 -2.03 -0.94
CA GLN A 31 3.22 -0.99 -0.06
C GLN A 31 4.24 -0.56 0.99
N VAL A 32 5.13 0.37 0.64
CA VAL A 32 6.05 0.97 1.63
C VAL A 32 5.77 2.45 1.85
N HIS A 33 6.16 2.96 3.02
CA HIS A 33 6.02 4.35 3.42
C HIS A 33 7.37 4.90 3.92
N PHE A 34 8.24 5.33 3.01
CA PHE A 34 9.55 5.88 3.34
C PHE A 34 9.54 7.35 3.79
N ARG A 35 8.35 7.95 3.83
CA ARG A 35 8.14 9.29 4.41
C ARG A 35 8.89 10.44 3.76
N GLU A 36 9.63 10.22 2.69
CA GLU A 36 10.29 11.27 1.91
C GLU A 36 9.46 11.64 0.66
N PRO A 37 9.21 12.95 0.44
CA PRO A 37 9.62 14.10 1.25
C PRO A 37 8.79 14.29 2.52
N GLY A 38 9.37 14.99 3.49
CA GLY A 38 8.67 15.55 4.65
C GLY A 38 9.12 15.02 6.00
N SER A 39 9.00 13.72 6.28
CA SER A 39 9.33 13.12 7.59
C SER A 39 10.54 12.19 7.49
N THR A 40 11.65 12.71 6.96
CA THR A 40 12.89 11.96 6.72
C THR A 40 13.64 11.56 7.99
N ASP A 41 13.28 12.13 9.12
CA ASP A 41 13.69 11.70 10.46
C ASP A 41 13.14 10.32 10.84
N ALA A 42 11.98 9.94 10.31
CA ALA A 42 11.43 8.61 10.51
C ALA A 42 12.09 7.59 9.55
N GLU A 43 12.12 7.89 8.26
CA GLU A 43 12.78 7.09 7.22
C GLU A 43 12.89 7.89 5.92
N ASP A 44 13.90 7.61 5.11
CA ASP A 44 14.08 8.19 3.79
C ASP A 44 14.20 7.12 2.69
N LEU A 45 14.27 7.55 1.44
CA LEU A 45 14.34 6.66 0.27
C LEU A 45 15.60 5.80 0.27
N GLU A 46 16.74 6.33 0.72
CA GLU A 46 18.01 5.60 0.77
C GLU A 46 17.99 4.55 1.88
N SER A 47 17.72 4.96 3.11
CA SER A 47 17.76 4.09 4.29
C SER A 47 16.71 2.99 4.22
N GLY A 48 15.48 3.32 3.80
CA GLY A 48 14.41 2.35 3.65
C GLY A 48 14.68 1.31 2.55
N SER A 49 15.16 1.74 1.39
CA SER A 49 15.49 0.80 0.31
C SER A 49 16.69 -0.09 0.65
N ARG A 50 17.66 0.42 1.38
CA ARG A 50 18.81 -0.36 1.89
C ARG A 50 18.35 -1.43 2.89
N ALA A 51 17.48 -1.06 3.83
CA ALA A 51 16.90 -2.00 4.78
C ALA A 51 16.10 -3.09 4.07
N ALA A 52 15.31 -2.73 3.05
CA ALA A 52 14.52 -3.65 2.25
C ALA A 52 15.41 -4.70 1.55
N VAL A 53 16.47 -4.28 0.87
CA VAL A 53 17.41 -5.20 0.19
C VAL A 53 18.09 -6.14 1.18
N LEU A 54 18.48 -5.66 2.35
CA LEU A 54 19.05 -6.49 3.42
C LEU A 54 18.06 -7.54 3.94
N GLY A 55 16.74 -7.26 3.85
CA GLY A 55 15.65 -8.20 4.16
C GLY A 55 15.24 -9.10 3.00
N GLY A 56 15.88 -9.00 1.81
CA GLY A 56 15.55 -9.80 0.63
C GLY A 56 14.47 -9.20 -0.27
N VAL A 57 14.02 -7.97 0.00
CA VAL A 57 13.08 -7.23 -0.85
C VAL A 57 13.85 -6.50 -1.93
N THR A 58 13.63 -6.85 -3.19
CA THR A 58 14.39 -6.32 -4.33
C THR A 58 13.64 -5.30 -5.17
N SER A 59 12.34 -5.15 -4.93
CA SER A 59 11.49 -4.19 -5.64
C SER A 59 10.45 -3.59 -4.67
N LEU A 60 10.21 -2.30 -4.80
CA LEU A 60 9.39 -1.52 -3.86
C LEU A 60 8.39 -0.64 -4.59
N PHE A 61 7.16 -0.53 -4.06
CA PHE A 61 6.17 0.44 -4.49
C PHE A 61 5.84 1.39 -3.32
N GLU A 62 6.29 2.63 -3.44
CA GLU A 62 6.21 3.60 -2.34
C GLU A 62 4.97 4.48 -2.46
N MET A 63 4.33 4.72 -1.32
CA MET A 63 3.05 5.40 -1.17
C MET A 63 3.15 6.94 -1.26
N PRO A 64 2.06 7.62 -1.70
CA PRO A 64 2.10 9.05 -2.02
C PRO A 64 1.85 9.98 -0.83
N ASN A 65 1.52 9.48 0.36
CA ASN A 65 1.14 10.30 1.52
C ASN A 65 2.37 10.85 2.25
N THR A 66 3.10 11.69 1.56
CA THR A 66 4.28 12.45 1.97
C THR A 66 3.94 13.92 2.18
N ASN A 67 4.91 14.76 2.49
CA ASN A 67 4.72 16.21 2.63
C ASN A 67 5.79 16.97 1.84
N PRO A 68 5.43 17.57 0.68
CA PRO A 68 4.12 17.55 0.04
C PRO A 68 3.70 16.15 -0.44
N PRO A 69 2.38 15.89 -0.61
CA PRO A 69 1.89 14.62 -1.11
C PRO A 69 2.21 14.46 -2.61
N THR A 70 2.48 13.23 -3.03
CA THR A 70 2.73 12.90 -4.46
C THR A 70 1.39 12.78 -5.21
N ALA A 71 0.67 13.91 -5.34
CA ALA A 71 -0.68 13.99 -5.88
C ALA A 71 -0.81 14.91 -7.11
N ASN A 72 0.29 15.26 -7.73
CA ASN A 72 0.38 15.92 -9.02
C ASN A 72 1.68 15.52 -9.73
N LEU A 73 1.76 15.75 -11.04
CA LEU A 73 2.90 15.31 -11.86
C LEU A 73 4.22 16.00 -11.44
N ILE A 74 4.17 17.24 -10.96
CA ILE A 74 5.36 17.98 -10.53
C ILE A 74 5.99 17.30 -9.30
N GLU A 75 5.19 16.98 -8.29
CA GLU A 75 5.68 16.29 -7.09
C GLU A 75 6.09 14.85 -7.40
N PHE A 76 5.41 14.21 -8.36
CA PHE A 76 5.78 12.88 -8.83
C PHE A 76 7.18 12.88 -9.48
N GLU A 77 7.44 13.81 -10.39
CA GLU A 77 8.76 13.98 -11.02
C GLU A 77 9.87 14.33 -10.03
N LYS A 78 9.57 15.20 -9.05
CA LYS A 78 10.53 15.51 -7.97
C LYS A 78 10.91 14.25 -7.18
N LYS A 79 9.94 13.41 -6.87
CA LYS A 79 10.16 12.16 -6.14
C LYS A 79 11.01 11.18 -6.96
N LEU A 80 10.74 11.02 -8.26
CA LEU A 80 11.58 10.23 -9.16
C LEU A 80 13.03 10.75 -9.19
N LYS A 81 13.22 12.07 -9.27
CA LYS A 81 14.55 12.68 -9.22
C LYS A 81 15.26 12.44 -7.90
N ALA A 82 14.54 12.53 -6.78
CA ALA A 82 15.09 12.27 -5.44
C ALA A 82 15.51 10.81 -5.26
N ALA A 83 14.80 9.86 -5.87
CA ALA A 83 15.12 8.44 -5.80
C ALA A 83 16.31 8.03 -6.66
N LYS A 84 16.55 8.74 -7.77
CA LYS A 84 17.58 8.39 -8.75
C LYS A 84 18.97 8.35 -8.12
N ASN A 85 19.68 7.22 -8.29
CA ASN A 85 21.01 6.95 -7.75
C ASN A 85 21.09 6.91 -6.20
N ARG A 86 19.94 6.84 -5.52
CA ARG A 86 19.87 6.73 -4.05
C ARG A 86 19.22 5.41 -3.62
N MET A 87 18.22 4.94 -4.37
CA MET A 87 17.53 3.69 -4.05
C MET A 87 18.45 2.49 -4.32
N HIS A 88 18.47 1.54 -3.40
CA HIS A 88 19.24 0.29 -3.49
C HIS A 88 18.46 -0.86 -4.14
N SER A 89 17.15 -0.70 -4.31
CA SER A 89 16.23 -1.65 -4.93
C SER A 89 15.65 -1.12 -6.24
N ASN A 90 14.96 -1.95 -6.99
CA ASN A 90 14.04 -1.46 -8.01
C ASN A 90 12.88 -0.73 -7.31
N TYR A 91 12.34 0.31 -7.93
CA TYR A 91 11.30 1.12 -7.32
C TYR A 91 10.30 1.68 -8.34
N ALA A 92 9.10 1.90 -7.86
CA ALA A 92 8.09 2.72 -8.51
C ALA A 92 7.24 3.44 -7.44
N PHE A 93 6.51 4.46 -7.85
CA PHE A 93 5.73 5.29 -6.93
C PHE A 93 4.25 5.26 -7.27
N TYR A 94 3.42 5.33 -6.24
CA TYR A 94 2.01 5.59 -6.41
C TYR A 94 1.74 7.08 -6.58
N PHE A 95 0.75 7.38 -7.44
CA PHE A 95 0.16 8.70 -7.54
C PHE A 95 -1.05 8.78 -6.60
N GLY A 96 -1.10 9.79 -5.73
CA GLY A 96 -2.19 9.98 -4.77
C GLY A 96 -3.43 10.55 -5.43
N ALA A 97 -4.56 9.85 -5.34
CA ALA A 97 -5.84 10.37 -5.79
C ALA A 97 -6.39 11.40 -4.81
N THR A 98 -7.01 12.42 -5.37
CA THR A 98 -7.83 13.42 -4.66
C THR A 98 -9.08 13.72 -5.48
N PRO A 99 -10.16 14.30 -4.91
CA PRO A 99 -11.31 14.73 -5.69
C PRO A 99 -10.97 15.73 -6.79
N GLN A 100 -9.87 16.48 -6.65
CA GLN A 100 -9.48 17.58 -7.55
C GLN A 100 -8.55 17.15 -8.70
N ASN A 101 -7.91 15.97 -8.62
CA ASN A 101 -6.90 15.56 -9.61
C ASN A 101 -7.36 14.42 -10.54
N THR A 102 -8.63 14.05 -10.50
CA THR A 102 -9.18 12.91 -11.26
C THR A 102 -8.96 13.00 -12.77
N GLU A 103 -8.88 14.20 -13.34
CA GLU A 103 -8.59 14.42 -14.77
C GLU A 103 -7.16 14.04 -15.17
N GLN A 104 -6.23 13.99 -14.20
CA GLN A 104 -4.85 13.59 -14.44
C GLN A 104 -4.67 12.07 -14.44
N LEU A 105 -5.63 11.30 -13.88
CA LEU A 105 -5.46 9.86 -13.65
C LEU A 105 -5.33 9.05 -14.95
N ALA A 106 -6.06 9.42 -16.00
CA ALA A 106 -5.95 8.77 -17.31
C ALA A 106 -4.56 9.00 -17.96
N GLN A 107 -3.92 10.14 -17.69
CA GLN A 107 -2.59 10.46 -18.23
C GLN A 107 -1.49 9.58 -17.64
N LEU A 108 -1.71 9.03 -16.44
CA LEU A 108 -0.72 8.21 -15.71
C LEU A 108 -0.37 6.90 -16.44
N LYS A 109 -1.17 6.47 -17.40
CA LYS A 109 -0.92 5.25 -18.16
C LYS A 109 0.49 5.19 -18.75
N ASN A 110 1.00 6.32 -19.23
CA ASN A 110 2.29 6.44 -19.89
C ASN A 110 3.37 7.10 -19.02
N VAL A 111 3.09 7.39 -17.75
CA VAL A 111 4.07 7.99 -16.83
C VAL A 111 5.01 6.91 -16.34
N GLU A 112 6.28 7.03 -16.70
CA GLU A 112 7.34 6.11 -16.25
C GLU A 112 7.52 6.20 -14.72
N GLY A 113 7.78 5.07 -14.09
CA GLY A 113 7.94 4.98 -12.63
C GLY A 113 6.62 5.04 -11.84
N CYS A 114 5.46 5.20 -12.50
CA CYS A 114 4.16 5.15 -11.84
C CYS A 114 3.64 3.70 -11.79
N CYS A 115 3.55 3.10 -10.59
CA CYS A 115 3.01 1.74 -10.44
C CYS A 115 1.49 1.70 -10.38
N GLY A 116 0.83 2.77 -9.96
CA GLY A 116 -0.62 2.82 -9.81
C GLY A 116 -1.12 4.11 -9.17
N VAL A 117 -2.40 4.14 -8.93
CA VAL A 117 -3.09 5.22 -8.20
C VAL A 117 -3.38 4.74 -6.79
N LYS A 118 -3.06 5.55 -5.78
CA LYS A 118 -3.42 5.29 -4.39
C LYS A 118 -4.65 6.08 -3.99
N LEU A 119 -5.66 5.39 -3.48
CA LEU A 119 -6.88 5.97 -2.93
C LEU A 119 -6.99 5.67 -1.44
N PHE A 120 -7.30 6.68 -0.63
CA PHE A 120 -7.63 6.54 0.78
C PHE A 120 -9.14 6.76 0.97
N ALA A 121 -9.92 5.67 1.07
CA ALA A 121 -11.37 5.73 1.28
C ALA A 121 -11.72 6.02 2.75
N GLY A 122 -10.80 5.79 3.67
CA GLY A 122 -10.87 6.16 5.07
C GLY A 122 -9.63 6.92 5.50
N SER A 123 -9.77 7.72 6.57
CA SER A 123 -8.69 8.54 7.10
C SER A 123 -7.52 7.70 7.61
N SER A 124 -6.32 8.09 7.21
CA SER A 124 -5.05 7.50 7.62
C SER A 124 -4.04 8.63 7.84
N THR A 125 -2.76 8.38 7.66
CA THR A 125 -1.72 9.42 7.76
C THR A 125 -1.73 10.30 6.51
N GLY A 126 -1.73 11.62 6.68
CA GLY A 126 -1.71 12.60 5.58
C GLY A 126 -3.11 13.15 5.24
N ASN A 127 -3.23 13.83 4.10
CA ASN A 127 -4.39 14.62 3.69
C ASN A 127 -5.01 14.18 2.35
N LEU A 128 -4.82 12.92 1.96
CA LEU A 128 -5.31 12.37 0.69
C LEU A 128 -6.65 11.61 0.82
N LEU A 129 -7.53 12.05 1.73
CA LEU A 129 -8.81 11.38 1.95
C LEU A 129 -9.78 11.63 0.77
N VAL A 130 -10.41 10.54 0.30
CA VAL A 130 -11.48 10.52 -0.70
C VAL A 130 -12.61 9.66 -0.14
N ASP A 131 -13.49 10.25 0.68
CA ASP A 131 -14.51 9.52 1.45
C ASP A 131 -15.90 9.49 0.79
N LYS A 132 -16.18 10.39 -0.15
CA LYS A 132 -17.47 10.46 -0.83
C LYS A 132 -17.58 9.43 -1.93
N GLU A 133 -18.70 8.69 -1.97
CA GLU A 133 -18.91 7.63 -2.96
C GLU A 133 -18.73 8.13 -4.39
N ALA A 134 -19.28 9.31 -4.72
CA ALA A 134 -19.14 9.90 -6.05
C ALA A 134 -17.68 10.20 -6.44
N ASP A 135 -16.85 10.62 -5.47
CA ASP A 135 -15.44 10.89 -5.71
C ASP A 135 -14.64 9.59 -5.85
N ILE A 136 -14.94 8.57 -5.02
CA ILE A 136 -14.36 7.22 -5.14
C ILE A 136 -14.70 6.64 -6.52
N GLU A 137 -15.96 6.74 -6.94
CA GLU A 137 -16.43 6.29 -8.25
C GLU A 137 -15.69 7.00 -9.39
N LYS A 138 -15.53 8.32 -9.29
CA LYS A 138 -14.79 9.12 -10.26
C LYS A 138 -13.31 8.71 -10.35
N VAL A 139 -12.65 8.48 -9.21
CA VAL A 139 -11.25 8.01 -9.18
C VAL A 139 -11.12 6.65 -9.85
N ILE A 140 -11.95 5.67 -9.48
CA ILE A 140 -11.86 4.32 -10.02
C ILE A 140 -12.17 4.31 -11.51
N SER A 141 -13.23 5.00 -11.94
CA SER A 141 -13.66 5.02 -13.35
C SER A 141 -12.66 5.74 -14.27
N SER A 142 -12.01 6.81 -13.78
CA SER A 142 -11.08 7.64 -14.58
C SER A 142 -9.66 7.08 -14.67
N SER A 143 -9.29 6.12 -13.83
CA SER A 143 -7.92 5.60 -13.82
C SER A 143 -7.71 4.53 -14.88
N ASP A 144 -6.64 4.65 -15.67
CA ASP A 144 -6.13 3.60 -16.56
C ASP A 144 -5.00 2.77 -15.91
N ARG A 145 -4.58 3.13 -14.70
CA ARG A 145 -3.70 2.33 -13.84
C ARG A 145 -4.54 1.61 -12.79
N ILE A 146 -3.99 0.55 -12.22
CA ILE A 146 -4.61 -0.10 -11.06
C ILE A 146 -4.80 0.91 -9.92
N VAL A 147 -5.96 0.87 -9.27
CA VAL A 147 -6.23 1.71 -8.10
C VAL A 147 -6.03 0.87 -6.84
N SER A 148 -5.03 1.22 -6.05
CA SER A 148 -4.72 0.56 -4.78
C SER A 148 -5.37 1.33 -3.63
N ILE A 149 -6.17 0.64 -2.81
CA ILE A 149 -7.15 1.28 -1.93
C ILE A 149 -6.87 0.94 -0.46
N HIS A 150 -6.68 1.98 0.37
CA HIS A 150 -6.88 1.87 1.81
C HIS A 150 -8.38 1.87 2.08
N SER A 151 -8.93 0.70 2.39
CA SER A 151 -10.37 0.46 2.38
C SER A 151 -10.93 0.43 3.80
N GLU A 152 -11.24 1.61 4.34
CA GLU A 152 -12.03 1.78 5.57
C GLU A 152 -13.12 2.82 5.33
N ASP A 153 -14.30 2.61 5.91
CA ASP A 153 -15.45 3.50 5.75
C ASP A 153 -15.35 4.69 6.71
N GLU A 154 -15.12 5.88 6.15
CA GLU A 154 -14.89 7.10 6.93
C GLU A 154 -16.12 7.52 7.75
N ASP A 155 -17.33 7.27 7.27
CA ASP A 155 -18.54 7.64 8.00
C ASP A 155 -18.70 6.74 9.24
N ILE A 156 -18.40 5.44 9.10
CA ILE A 156 -18.37 4.53 10.25
C ILE A 156 -17.25 4.92 11.22
N ILE A 157 -16.06 5.24 10.73
CA ILE A 157 -14.95 5.74 11.58
C ILE A 157 -15.41 6.96 12.38
N LYS A 158 -16.02 7.96 11.73
CA LYS A 158 -16.52 9.19 12.39
C LYS A 158 -17.53 8.87 13.48
N LEU A 159 -18.52 8.03 13.19
CA LEU A 159 -19.54 7.60 14.16
C LEU A 159 -18.95 6.86 15.36
N ARG A 160 -17.86 6.12 15.14
CA ARG A 160 -17.22 5.29 16.17
C ARG A 160 -16.13 6.00 16.95
N LYS A 161 -15.74 7.22 16.62
CA LYS A 161 -14.78 8.02 17.40
C LYS A 161 -15.14 8.14 18.89
N LYS A 162 -16.43 8.01 19.24
CA LYS A 162 -16.91 7.96 20.64
C LYS A 162 -16.32 6.81 21.47
N PHE A 163 -15.77 5.78 20.83
CA PHE A 163 -15.12 4.65 21.51
C PHE A 163 -13.63 4.86 21.75
N ILE A 164 -13.07 6.00 21.30
CA ILE A 164 -11.69 6.35 21.60
C ILE A 164 -11.54 6.58 23.11
N ARG A 165 -10.63 5.83 23.72
CA ARG A 165 -10.20 6.08 25.09
C ARG A 165 -8.83 6.74 25.05
N GLN A 166 -8.78 7.99 25.48
CA GLN A 166 -7.54 8.76 25.44
C GLN A 166 -6.42 8.07 26.25
N GLY A 167 -5.27 7.86 25.62
CA GLY A 167 -4.12 7.18 26.25
C GLY A 167 -4.21 5.64 26.28
N ASP A 168 -5.32 5.04 25.85
CA ASP A 168 -5.49 3.59 25.76
C ASP A 168 -5.51 3.12 24.31
N VAL A 169 -4.37 2.64 23.83
CA VAL A 169 -4.20 2.13 22.46
C VAL A 169 -5.09 0.92 22.16
N ARG A 170 -5.53 0.17 23.17
CA ARG A 170 -6.45 -0.97 23.00
C ARG A 170 -7.79 -0.57 22.43
N SER A 171 -8.16 0.72 22.56
CA SER A 171 -9.38 1.24 21.94
C SER A 171 -9.31 1.40 20.41
N HIS A 172 -8.12 1.22 19.80
CA HIS A 172 -7.93 1.43 18.38
C HIS A 172 -8.81 0.53 17.50
N PRO A 173 -8.89 -0.79 17.70
CA PRO A 173 -9.80 -1.66 16.96
C PRO A 173 -11.28 -1.46 17.32
N ASP A 174 -11.59 -0.81 18.46
CA ASP A 174 -12.97 -0.53 18.82
C ASP A 174 -13.60 0.52 17.90
N TRP A 175 -12.89 1.59 17.58
CA TRP A 175 -13.41 2.64 16.73
C TRP A 175 -13.09 2.47 15.24
N ARG A 176 -12.12 1.63 14.89
CA ARG A 176 -11.85 1.13 13.53
C ARG A 176 -12.16 -0.37 13.48
N ASN A 177 -13.43 -0.71 13.60
CA ASN A 177 -13.86 -2.10 13.72
C ASN A 177 -13.94 -2.83 12.35
N VAL A 178 -14.29 -4.11 12.39
CA VAL A 178 -14.47 -4.95 11.20
C VAL A 178 -15.43 -4.32 10.20
N GLU A 179 -16.54 -3.73 10.66
CA GLU A 179 -17.53 -3.10 9.78
C GLU A 179 -16.96 -1.92 9.00
N CYS A 180 -16.02 -1.15 9.58
CA CYS A 180 -15.34 -0.09 8.84
C CYS A 180 -14.60 -0.62 7.61
N ALA A 181 -13.97 -1.79 7.71
CA ALA A 181 -13.23 -2.41 6.63
C ALA A 181 -14.16 -3.02 5.59
N ILE A 182 -15.03 -3.96 5.98
CA ILE A 182 -15.86 -4.70 5.03
C ILE A 182 -16.90 -3.83 4.31
N SER A 183 -17.47 -2.79 4.97
CA SER A 183 -18.38 -1.85 4.32
C SER A 183 -17.71 -1.13 3.16
N SER A 184 -16.52 -0.57 3.39
CA SER A 184 -15.74 0.10 2.35
C SER A 184 -15.33 -0.88 1.24
N THR A 185 -14.84 -2.07 1.60
CA THR A 185 -14.39 -3.07 0.65
C THR A 185 -15.52 -3.52 -0.29
N ARG A 186 -16.73 -3.75 0.22
CA ARG A 186 -17.90 -4.04 -0.61
C ARG A 186 -18.24 -2.90 -1.56
N ARG A 187 -18.15 -1.66 -1.09
CA ARG A 187 -18.42 -0.46 -1.89
C ARG A 187 -17.45 -0.33 -3.05
N VAL A 188 -16.14 -0.40 -2.80
CA VAL A 188 -15.14 -0.20 -3.84
C VAL A 188 -15.11 -1.35 -4.87
N VAL A 189 -15.37 -2.58 -4.44
CA VAL A 189 -15.50 -3.73 -5.35
C VAL A 189 -16.71 -3.57 -6.28
N LYS A 190 -17.87 -3.18 -5.75
CA LYS A 190 -19.08 -2.92 -6.54
C LYS A 190 -18.86 -1.83 -7.60
N ILE A 191 -18.12 -0.77 -7.24
CA ILE A 191 -17.75 0.29 -8.17
C ILE A 191 -16.81 -0.26 -9.25
N ALA A 192 -15.76 -0.99 -8.87
CA ALA A 192 -14.80 -1.57 -9.79
C ALA A 192 -15.47 -2.50 -10.82
N GLU A 193 -16.39 -3.35 -10.39
CA GLU A 193 -17.16 -4.23 -11.26
C GLU A 193 -18.06 -3.45 -12.22
N ARG A 194 -18.76 -2.40 -11.74
CA ARG A 194 -19.62 -1.54 -12.58
C ARG A 194 -18.87 -0.93 -13.76
N TYR A 195 -17.62 -0.52 -13.55
CA TYR A 195 -16.79 0.13 -14.57
C TYR A 195 -15.78 -0.80 -15.25
N ASP A 196 -15.82 -2.10 -14.95
CA ASP A 196 -14.83 -3.11 -15.39
C ASP A 196 -13.39 -2.65 -15.19
N LYS A 197 -13.10 -2.04 -14.02
CA LYS A 197 -11.79 -1.52 -13.64
C LYS A 197 -11.09 -2.46 -12.65
N ARG A 198 -9.77 -2.55 -12.76
CA ARG A 198 -8.96 -3.32 -11.81
C ARG A 198 -8.62 -2.49 -10.59
N ILE A 199 -8.87 -3.06 -9.41
CA ILE A 199 -8.47 -2.49 -8.13
C ILE A 199 -7.61 -3.47 -7.34
N HIS A 200 -6.85 -2.93 -6.38
CA HIS A 200 -6.11 -3.69 -5.41
C HIS A 200 -6.46 -3.22 -3.99
N VAL A 201 -6.99 -4.11 -3.16
CA VAL A 201 -7.32 -3.79 -1.78
C VAL A 201 -6.09 -4.06 -0.92
N LEU A 202 -5.54 -2.99 -0.35
CA LEU A 202 -4.32 -3.02 0.44
C LEU A 202 -4.59 -3.55 1.86
N HIS A 203 -3.55 -4.16 2.46
CA HIS A 203 -3.50 -4.52 3.89
C HIS A 203 -4.84 -4.98 4.47
N VAL A 204 -5.49 -5.96 3.84
CA VAL A 204 -6.72 -6.59 4.32
C VAL A 204 -6.49 -7.15 5.73
N THR A 205 -7.45 -6.92 6.63
CA THR A 205 -7.26 -7.17 8.07
C THR A 205 -8.35 -8.03 8.70
N THR A 206 -9.33 -8.48 7.92
CA THR A 206 -10.49 -9.20 8.45
C THR A 206 -10.81 -10.43 7.62
N LYS A 207 -11.26 -11.49 8.29
CA LYS A 207 -11.74 -12.71 7.63
C LYS A 207 -12.90 -12.40 6.69
N GLU A 208 -13.81 -11.50 7.10
CA GLU A 208 -14.97 -11.10 6.31
C GLU A 208 -14.57 -10.46 4.97
N GLU A 209 -13.48 -9.67 4.95
CA GLU A 209 -12.94 -9.12 3.70
C GLU A 209 -12.34 -10.23 2.84
N VAL A 210 -11.56 -11.15 3.42
CA VAL A 210 -10.93 -12.26 2.68
C VAL A 210 -12.00 -13.15 2.03
N ASP A 211 -13.01 -13.56 2.80
CA ASP A 211 -14.11 -14.41 2.30
C ASP A 211 -14.88 -13.70 1.16
N PHE A 212 -15.13 -12.42 1.31
CA PHE A 212 -15.80 -11.62 0.28
C PHE A 212 -14.92 -11.46 -0.97
N LEU A 213 -13.67 -11.03 -0.82
CA LEU A 213 -12.75 -10.77 -1.94
C LEU A 213 -12.40 -12.05 -2.72
N ALA A 214 -12.37 -13.21 -2.05
CA ALA A 214 -12.14 -14.50 -2.69
C ALA A 214 -13.19 -14.83 -3.78
N MET A 215 -14.38 -14.25 -3.70
CA MET A 215 -15.45 -14.41 -4.68
C MET A 215 -15.38 -13.44 -5.85
N HIS A 216 -14.56 -12.38 -5.77
CA HIS A 216 -14.50 -11.26 -6.71
C HIS A 216 -13.18 -11.15 -7.49
N LYS A 217 -12.56 -12.29 -7.85
CA LYS A 217 -11.20 -12.37 -8.40
C LYS A 217 -11.01 -11.77 -9.80
N LYS A 218 -12.08 -11.49 -10.56
CA LYS A 218 -11.97 -11.00 -11.93
C LYS A 218 -11.26 -9.64 -11.99
N ASN A 219 -11.72 -8.71 -11.16
CA ASN A 219 -11.29 -7.31 -11.21
C ASN A 219 -10.53 -6.89 -9.94
N VAL A 220 -10.40 -7.78 -8.96
CA VAL A 220 -9.87 -7.44 -7.65
C VAL A 220 -8.71 -8.35 -7.28
N THR A 221 -7.62 -7.72 -6.85
CA THR A 221 -6.54 -8.36 -6.10
C THR A 221 -6.45 -7.75 -4.71
N PHE A 222 -5.86 -8.45 -3.76
CA PHE A 222 -5.69 -7.93 -2.40
C PHE A 222 -4.41 -8.47 -1.77
N GLU A 223 -3.96 -7.79 -0.74
CA GLU A 223 -2.79 -8.15 0.04
C GLU A 223 -3.07 -8.01 1.54
N THR A 224 -2.22 -8.62 2.35
CA THR A 224 -2.15 -8.39 3.79
C THR A 224 -0.70 -8.16 4.20
N THR A 225 -0.48 -7.70 5.43
CA THR A 225 0.89 -7.47 5.93
C THR A 225 1.30 -8.57 6.89
N PRO A 226 2.61 -8.82 7.09
CA PRO A 226 3.10 -9.75 8.09
C PRO A 226 2.53 -9.49 9.49
N GLN A 227 2.35 -8.22 9.86
CA GLN A 227 1.80 -7.83 11.15
C GLN A 227 0.35 -8.32 11.32
N HIS A 228 -0.49 -8.19 10.29
CA HIS A 228 -1.89 -8.66 10.33
C HIS A 228 -2.01 -10.19 10.27
N LEU A 229 -0.97 -10.89 9.80
CA LEU A 229 -0.92 -12.35 9.81
C LEU A 229 -0.41 -12.94 11.13
N THR A 230 0.31 -12.16 11.94
CA THR A 230 1.05 -12.71 13.10
C THR A 230 0.66 -12.07 14.43
N LEU A 231 0.02 -10.90 14.40
CA LEU A 231 -0.37 -10.15 15.59
C LEU A 231 -1.89 -9.95 15.62
N TYR A 232 -2.46 -10.00 16.82
CA TYR A 232 -3.90 -9.78 17.04
C TYR A 232 -4.16 -9.05 18.35
N ALA A 233 -5.28 -8.34 18.44
CA ALA A 233 -5.75 -7.68 19.64
C ALA A 233 -6.40 -8.72 20.59
N PRO A 234 -6.37 -8.53 21.93
CA PRO A 234 -5.73 -7.42 22.62
C PRO A 234 -4.23 -7.61 22.85
N ASP A 235 -3.70 -8.84 22.69
CA ASP A 235 -2.35 -9.28 23.07
C ASP A 235 -1.25 -8.37 22.52
N CYS A 236 -1.36 -7.96 21.25
CA CYS A 236 -0.35 -7.08 20.64
C CYS A 236 -0.29 -5.71 21.32
N TYR A 237 -1.44 -5.15 21.69
CA TYR A 237 -1.48 -3.86 22.40
C TYR A 237 -1.02 -3.97 23.84
N ASP A 238 -1.28 -5.10 24.50
CA ASP A 238 -0.80 -5.36 25.86
C ASP A 238 0.73 -5.50 25.92
N LYS A 239 1.31 -6.12 24.90
CA LYS A 239 2.76 -6.39 24.85
C LYS A 239 3.58 -5.23 24.26
N LEU A 240 3.05 -4.57 23.22
CA LEU A 240 3.79 -3.61 22.41
C LEU A 240 3.29 -2.17 22.58
N GLY A 241 2.14 -1.94 23.22
CA GLY A 241 1.57 -0.61 23.40
C GLY A 241 1.37 0.10 22.06
N THR A 242 1.85 1.35 21.98
CA THR A 242 1.72 2.17 20.78
C THR A 242 2.53 1.66 19.58
N TYR A 243 3.50 0.80 19.77
CA TYR A 243 4.23 0.15 18.67
C TYR A 243 3.36 -0.82 17.86
N ALA A 244 2.24 -1.28 18.42
CA ALA A 244 1.24 -2.08 17.69
C ALA A 244 0.22 -1.21 16.94
N GLN A 245 0.24 0.12 17.09
CA GLN A 245 -0.74 1.00 16.49
C GLN A 245 -0.42 1.29 15.03
N MET A 246 -1.26 0.79 14.14
CA MET A 246 -1.16 1.02 12.69
C MET A 246 -2.55 1.16 12.07
N ASN A 247 -2.63 1.69 10.85
CA ASN A 247 -3.87 1.81 10.08
C ASN A 247 -3.81 0.94 8.81
N PRO A 248 -4.75 -0.01 8.62
CA PRO A 248 -5.83 -0.41 9.54
C PRO A 248 -5.28 -1.05 10.83
N PRO A 249 -6.08 -1.08 11.91
CA PRO A 249 -5.63 -1.64 13.19
C PRO A 249 -5.46 -3.16 13.14
N LEU A 250 -4.65 -3.68 14.06
CA LEU A 250 -4.68 -5.07 14.42
C LEU A 250 -5.99 -5.37 15.17
N ARG A 251 -6.74 -6.39 14.72
CA ARG A 251 -8.09 -6.70 15.21
C ARG A 251 -8.12 -7.96 16.07
N LEU A 252 -9.32 -8.36 16.55
CA LEU A 252 -9.52 -9.41 17.54
C LEU A 252 -9.24 -10.84 17.06
N SER A 253 -9.06 -11.05 15.76
CA SER A 253 -8.71 -12.38 15.22
C SER A 253 -7.66 -12.23 14.13
N LEU A 254 -6.86 -13.28 13.95
CA LEU A 254 -6.02 -13.44 12.77
C LEU A 254 -6.91 -13.61 11.52
N ILE A 255 -6.42 -13.19 10.38
CA ILE A 255 -7.08 -13.31 9.08
C ILE A 255 -7.19 -14.80 8.67
#